data_004f988b2e3dd07ef920a7f7093ff843
#
_entry.id   004f988b2e3dd07ef920a7f7093ff843
#
_cell.length_a   1.000
_cell.length_b   1.000
_cell.length_c   1.000
_cell.angle_alpha   90.00
_cell.angle_beta   90.00
_cell.angle_gamma   90.00
#
_symmetry.space_group_name_H-M   'P 1'
#
loop_
_entity.id
_entity.type
_entity.pdbx_description
1 polymer ?
#
loop_
_entity_poly.entity_id
_entity_poly.type
_entity_poly.pdbx_seq_one_letter_code
_entity_poly.pdbx_strand_id
1 'polypeptide(L)'
;MIKLIKTATIATSGEMALAEAIKRVAVIGAGAMGHGIAQVFAMAGFEVSLLDIKDEFLKNAMEKIRWSLNKFAEKRRIKPEDVDKILARIKTTTSYEVAAKDIDLAVECVPENMDLKKKVFAQLDQLAPSRALLTSNTSTLSITEMASATKRPDKVAGLHFFNPPQMMPLVEVIKGDKTSDETVSTLVSICKKIGKTPIIVKKDVRGFVVNRVLGAVFVEAFWTLHRGEATKEAIDASVKYDGGFPMGWFELADFVGLDIVAETGLVMYKAYGERFKPCPEVIEPLVKAGKLGQKTGAGFYDWSKGRPAIPFALAGQYDVDRSWAVAVNEAAWLVYEDVATPADIDTGMKLGTGWPSGPCEYADKKGIDVIYNKLASLYNKYKMEFYNPCPLLEDYVKKGWLGKKTKRGFYTY
;
A
#
# COMPACT_ATOMS: atom_id res chain seq x y z
N MET A 1 -23.74 7.19 -20.70
CA MET A 1 -23.10 8.51 -20.53
C MET A 1 -23.03 8.79 -19.04
N ILE A 2 -21.96 8.32 -18.37
CA ILE A 2 -21.80 8.38 -16.90
C ILE A 2 -21.05 9.68 -16.59
N LYS A 3 -21.73 10.61 -15.93
CA LYS A 3 -21.09 11.81 -15.36
C LYS A 3 -20.17 11.38 -14.21
N LEU A 4 -18.87 11.36 -14.47
CA LEU A 4 -17.82 11.35 -13.45
C LEU A 4 -18.01 12.61 -12.57
N ILE A 5 -18.40 12.42 -11.32
CA ILE A 5 -18.36 13.47 -10.30
C ILE A 5 -16.88 13.69 -9.97
N LYS A 6 -16.35 14.80 -10.49
CA LYS A 6 -15.01 15.29 -10.17
C LYS A 6 -15.03 15.89 -8.76
N THR A 7 -14.61 15.13 -7.76
CA THR A 7 -14.02 15.67 -6.54
C THR A 7 -12.50 15.54 -6.64
N ALA A 8 -11.93 16.17 -7.66
CA ALA A 8 -10.51 16.45 -7.67
C ALA A 8 -10.33 17.81 -6.97
N THR A 9 -9.66 17.80 -5.84
CA THR A 9 -9.05 19.03 -5.32
C THR A 9 -8.17 19.56 -6.46
N ILE A 10 -8.59 20.67 -7.06
CA ILE A 10 -7.83 21.33 -8.13
C ILE A 10 -6.58 21.88 -7.45
N ALA A 11 -5.41 21.33 -7.81
CA ALA A 11 -4.15 21.89 -7.36
C ALA A 11 -4.10 23.37 -7.73
N THR A 12 -3.65 24.21 -6.80
CA THR A 12 -3.49 25.63 -7.06
C THR A 12 -2.42 25.85 -8.14
N SER A 13 -2.44 26.97 -8.81
CA SER A 13 -1.43 27.32 -9.82
C SER A 13 0.00 27.26 -9.26
N GLY A 14 0.19 27.54 -7.97
CA GLY A 14 1.49 27.44 -7.28
C GLY A 14 1.95 25.98 -7.09
N GLU A 15 1.05 25.07 -6.72
CA GLU A 15 1.38 23.64 -6.53
C GLU A 15 1.74 22.96 -7.86
N MET A 16 1.09 23.34 -8.95
CA MET A 16 1.44 22.86 -10.29
C MET A 16 2.83 23.38 -10.71
N ALA A 17 3.15 24.63 -10.42
CA ALA A 17 4.46 25.20 -10.74
C ALA A 17 5.61 24.53 -9.96
N LEU A 18 5.40 24.17 -8.69
CA LEU A 18 6.39 23.44 -7.88
C LEU A 18 6.63 22.03 -8.43
N ALA A 19 5.59 21.31 -8.81
CA ALA A 19 5.73 19.98 -9.42
C ALA A 19 6.39 20.03 -10.82
N GLU A 20 6.23 21.11 -11.56
CA GLU A 20 6.91 21.32 -12.84
C GLU A 20 8.41 21.65 -12.67
N ALA A 21 8.78 22.26 -11.54
CA ALA A 21 10.17 22.56 -11.22
C ALA A 21 10.99 21.30 -10.91
N ILE A 22 10.35 20.21 -10.47
CA ILE A 22 11.02 18.94 -10.17
C ILE A 22 11.33 18.22 -11.50
N LYS A 23 12.63 17.98 -11.72
CA LYS A 23 13.15 17.33 -12.93
C LYS A 23 14.11 16.19 -12.63
N ARG A 24 14.83 16.25 -11.50
CA ARG A 24 15.88 15.31 -11.14
C ARG A 24 15.51 14.56 -9.87
N VAL A 25 15.53 13.22 -10.00
CA VAL A 25 15.12 12.30 -8.93
C VAL A 25 16.27 11.37 -8.61
N ALA A 26 16.60 11.23 -7.32
CA ALA A 26 17.45 10.16 -6.85
C ALA A 26 16.60 9.02 -6.30
N VAL A 27 16.87 7.80 -6.73
CA VAL A 27 16.30 6.57 -6.14
C VAL A 27 17.43 5.86 -5.40
N ILE A 28 17.28 5.68 -4.10
CA ILE A 28 18.29 5.14 -3.20
C ILE A 28 17.93 3.70 -2.86
N GLY A 29 18.67 2.75 -3.40
CA GLY A 29 18.38 1.33 -3.38
C GLY A 29 17.83 0.85 -4.73
N ALA A 30 18.52 -0.09 -5.39
CA ALA A 30 18.18 -0.63 -6.70
C ALA A 30 17.49 -2.02 -6.62
N GLY A 31 16.96 -2.36 -5.44
CA GLY A 31 16.30 -3.63 -5.16
C GLY A 31 14.94 -3.81 -5.86
N ALA A 32 14.08 -4.64 -5.27
CA ALA A 32 12.77 -5.02 -5.83
C ALA A 32 11.87 -3.83 -6.16
N MET A 33 11.87 -2.78 -5.33
CA MET A 33 11.06 -1.58 -5.55
C MET A 33 11.83 -0.52 -6.33
N GLY A 34 13.10 -0.26 -5.98
CA GLY A 34 13.83 0.89 -6.51
C GLY A 34 14.05 0.86 -8.02
N HIS A 35 14.35 -0.28 -8.62
CA HIS A 35 14.48 -0.37 -10.09
C HIS A 35 13.17 -0.02 -10.81
N GLY A 36 12.03 -0.50 -10.29
CA GLY A 36 10.72 -0.20 -10.88
C GLY A 36 10.31 1.27 -10.67
N ILE A 37 10.64 1.87 -9.51
CA ILE A 37 10.41 3.30 -9.24
C ILE A 37 11.27 4.16 -10.17
N ALA A 38 12.57 3.83 -10.34
CA ALA A 38 13.44 4.50 -11.29
C ALA A 38 12.88 4.45 -12.72
N GLN A 39 12.38 3.28 -13.15
CA GLN A 39 11.72 3.12 -14.45
C GLN A 39 10.50 4.06 -14.58
N VAL A 40 9.64 4.13 -13.58
CA VAL A 40 8.42 4.97 -13.61
C VAL A 40 8.78 6.44 -13.79
N PHE A 41 9.75 6.97 -13.04
CA PHE A 41 10.20 8.34 -13.19
C PHE A 41 10.85 8.60 -14.55
N ALA A 42 11.72 7.70 -15.02
CA ALA A 42 12.37 7.83 -16.33
C ALA A 42 11.36 7.79 -17.49
N MET A 43 10.33 6.95 -17.41
CA MET A 43 9.23 6.91 -18.39
C MET A 43 8.47 8.23 -18.45
N ALA A 44 8.31 8.90 -17.31
CA ALA A 44 7.64 10.20 -17.22
C ALA A 44 8.53 11.39 -17.62
N GLY A 45 9.77 11.13 -18.04
CA GLY A 45 10.70 12.16 -18.55
C GLY A 45 11.63 12.79 -17.53
N PHE A 46 11.68 12.26 -16.29
CA PHE A 46 12.62 12.74 -15.27
C PHE A 46 14.03 12.19 -15.53
N GLU A 47 15.05 12.99 -15.16
CA GLU A 47 16.41 12.50 -15.01
C GLU A 47 16.54 11.75 -13.68
N VAL A 48 17.01 10.51 -13.71
CA VAL A 48 17.06 9.63 -12.55
C VAL A 48 18.50 9.26 -12.22
N SER A 49 18.92 9.48 -10.97
CA SER A 49 20.10 8.91 -10.39
C SER A 49 19.71 7.67 -9.59
N LEU A 50 20.09 6.47 -10.04
CA LEU A 50 19.85 5.21 -9.33
C LEU A 50 21.10 4.84 -8.55
N LEU A 51 20.99 4.83 -7.21
CA LEU A 51 22.10 4.51 -6.30
C LEU A 51 21.89 3.16 -5.64
N ASP A 52 22.96 2.38 -5.55
CA ASP A 52 23.05 1.22 -4.65
C ASP A 52 24.51 1.04 -4.19
N ILE A 53 24.72 0.18 -3.19
CA ILE A 53 26.05 -0.04 -2.57
C ILE A 53 27.02 -0.83 -3.45
N LYS A 54 26.54 -1.50 -4.51
CA LYS A 54 27.35 -2.34 -5.40
C LYS A 54 26.94 -2.17 -6.87
N ASP A 55 27.93 -2.08 -7.76
CA ASP A 55 27.72 -2.02 -9.20
C ASP A 55 26.94 -3.22 -9.75
N GLU A 56 27.11 -4.41 -9.16
CA GLU A 56 26.38 -5.61 -9.52
C GLU A 56 24.85 -5.44 -9.34
N PHE A 57 24.43 -4.82 -8.23
CA PHE A 57 23.01 -4.55 -7.99
C PHE A 57 22.44 -3.54 -9.00
N LEU A 58 23.23 -2.52 -9.34
CA LEU A 58 22.89 -1.52 -10.36
C LEU A 58 22.76 -2.15 -11.74
N LYS A 59 23.71 -3.01 -12.12
CA LYS A 59 23.66 -3.75 -13.39
C LYS A 59 22.41 -4.62 -13.47
N ASN A 60 22.13 -5.42 -12.45
CA ASN A 60 20.94 -6.25 -12.38
C ASN A 60 19.65 -5.43 -12.45
N ALA A 61 19.62 -4.25 -11.81
CA ALA A 61 18.48 -3.34 -11.88
C ALA A 61 18.25 -2.84 -13.31
N MET A 62 19.31 -2.39 -13.99
CA MET A 62 19.22 -1.91 -15.38
C MET A 62 18.77 -3.00 -16.34
N GLU A 63 19.22 -4.25 -16.16
CA GLU A 63 18.75 -5.40 -16.96
C GLU A 63 17.26 -5.65 -16.75
N LYS A 64 16.76 -5.60 -15.49
CA LYS A 64 15.34 -5.72 -15.18
C LYS A 64 14.52 -4.58 -15.79
N ILE A 65 15.01 -3.35 -15.72
CA ILE A 65 14.34 -2.18 -16.31
C ILE A 65 14.27 -2.36 -17.84
N ARG A 66 15.36 -2.73 -18.50
CA ARG A 66 15.38 -2.97 -19.95
C ARG A 66 14.39 -4.07 -20.34
N TRP A 67 14.40 -5.19 -19.61
CA TRP A 67 13.45 -6.28 -19.83
C TRP A 67 12.00 -5.79 -19.71
N SER A 68 11.71 -5.04 -18.65
CA SER A 68 10.38 -4.49 -18.40
C SER A 68 9.94 -3.53 -19.50
N LEU A 69 10.81 -2.59 -19.92
CA LEU A 69 10.50 -1.65 -21.00
C LEU A 69 10.25 -2.37 -22.33
N ASN A 70 11.03 -3.42 -22.66
CA ASN A 70 10.78 -4.23 -23.83
C ASN A 70 9.39 -4.90 -23.77
N LYS A 71 8.97 -5.40 -22.60
CA LYS A 71 7.61 -5.92 -22.40
C LYS A 71 6.52 -4.86 -22.56
N PHE A 72 6.79 -3.61 -22.15
CA PHE A 72 5.87 -2.49 -22.42
C PHE A 72 5.80 -2.18 -23.93
N ALA A 73 6.91 -2.23 -24.64
CA ALA A 73 6.96 -2.02 -26.10
C ALA A 73 6.22 -3.15 -26.85
N GLU A 74 6.45 -4.42 -26.49
CA GLU A 74 5.71 -5.58 -27.04
C GLU A 74 4.18 -5.43 -26.86
N LYS A 75 3.76 -4.89 -25.71
CA LYS A 75 2.34 -4.59 -25.41
C LYS A 75 1.85 -3.24 -25.94
N ARG A 76 2.64 -2.55 -26.76
CA ARG A 76 2.34 -1.23 -27.35
C ARG A 76 1.98 -0.14 -26.34
N ARG A 77 2.52 -0.25 -25.12
CA ARG A 77 2.36 0.79 -24.07
C ARG A 77 3.35 1.94 -24.25
N ILE A 78 4.50 1.67 -24.86
CA ILE A 78 5.50 2.62 -25.32
C ILE A 78 5.94 2.23 -26.73
N LYS A 79 6.60 3.14 -27.46
CA LYS A 79 7.19 2.81 -28.74
C LYS A 79 8.52 2.11 -28.55
N PRO A 80 8.91 1.13 -29.42
CA PRO A 80 10.20 0.46 -29.32
C PRO A 80 11.40 1.42 -29.28
N GLU A 81 11.37 2.49 -30.09
CA GLU A 81 12.42 3.52 -30.14
C GLU A 81 12.55 4.37 -28.86
N ASP A 82 11.58 4.30 -27.95
CA ASP A 82 11.63 5.04 -26.68
C ASP A 82 12.36 4.26 -25.59
N VAL A 83 12.57 2.95 -25.75
CA VAL A 83 13.25 2.10 -24.73
C VAL A 83 14.63 2.66 -24.39
N ASP A 84 15.48 2.88 -25.39
CA ASP A 84 16.84 3.38 -25.16
C ASP A 84 16.85 4.85 -24.69
N LYS A 85 15.90 5.67 -25.15
CA LYS A 85 15.72 7.05 -24.66
C LYS A 85 15.36 7.08 -23.16
N ILE A 86 14.48 6.17 -22.71
CA ILE A 86 14.09 6.06 -21.30
C ILE A 86 15.28 5.59 -20.47
N LEU A 87 15.99 4.55 -20.92
CA LEU A 87 17.19 4.05 -20.25
C LEU A 87 18.29 5.10 -20.13
N ALA A 88 18.47 5.94 -21.14
CA ALA A 88 19.47 7.01 -21.14
C ALA A 88 19.21 8.10 -20.07
N ARG A 89 17.97 8.20 -19.54
CA ARG A 89 17.63 9.10 -18.42
C ARG A 89 18.07 8.56 -17.06
N ILE A 90 18.42 7.27 -16.98
CA ILE A 90 18.83 6.64 -15.71
C ILE A 90 20.36 6.55 -15.66
N LYS A 91 20.95 7.27 -14.71
CA LYS A 91 22.38 7.20 -14.40
C LYS A 91 22.58 6.42 -13.13
N THR A 92 23.41 5.38 -13.17
CA THR A 92 23.72 4.54 -12.01
C THR A 92 24.97 5.04 -11.32
N THR A 93 25.02 4.94 -9.99
CA THR A 93 26.18 5.31 -9.18
C THR A 93 26.18 4.59 -7.84
N THR A 94 27.37 4.38 -7.26
CA THR A 94 27.54 3.91 -5.88
C THR A 94 27.90 5.05 -4.91
N SER A 95 28.01 6.30 -5.39
CA SER A 95 28.34 7.49 -4.60
C SER A 95 27.10 8.31 -4.27
N TYR A 96 26.86 8.57 -2.99
CA TYR A 96 25.80 9.47 -2.53
C TYR A 96 26.05 10.91 -3.00
N GLU A 97 27.31 11.37 -3.03
CA GLU A 97 27.69 12.72 -3.50
C GLU A 97 27.24 12.92 -4.95
N VAL A 98 27.43 11.91 -5.79
CA VAL A 98 27.01 11.97 -7.20
C VAL A 98 25.49 11.90 -7.32
N ALA A 99 24.84 11.00 -6.59
CA ALA A 99 23.41 10.80 -6.67
C ALA A 99 22.60 11.99 -6.15
N ALA A 100 23.06 12.64 -5.05
CA ALA A 100 22.30 13.66 -4.34
C ALA A 100 22.63 15.11 -4.72
N LYS A 101 23.74 15.36 -5.45
CA LYS A 101 24.31 16.69 -5.67
C LYS A 101 23.34 17.75 -6.18
N ASP A 102 22.40 17.37 -7.03
CA ASP A 102 21.56 18.36 -7.73
C ASP A 102 20.13 17.83 -7.98
N ILE A 103 19.61 17.12 -6.98
CA ILE A 103 18.27 16.54 -7.05
C ILE A 103 17.18 17.50 -6.57
N ASP A 104 15.98 17.24 -6.99
CA ASP A 104 14.76 17.90 -6.54
C ASP A 104 13.91 16.98 -5.64
N LEU A 105 14.08 15.66 -5.81
CA LEU A 105 13.38 14.63 -5.04
C LEU A 105 14.29 13.42 -4.80
N ALA A 106 14.31 12.89 -3.59
CA ALA A 106 14.87 11.59 -3.28
C ALA A 106 13.76 10.61 -2.91
N VAL A 107 13.83 9.37 -3.42
CA VAL A 107 12.96 8.25 -3.03
C VAL A 107 13.84 7.15 -2.44
N GLU A 108 13.77 6.96 -1.13
CA GLU A 108 14.53 5.95 -0.41
C GLU A 108 13.81 4.59 -0.51
N CYS A 109 14.54 3.56 -0.93
CA CYS A 109 14.07 2.18 -1.15
C CYS A 109 15.06 1.14 -0.57
N VAL A 110 15.83 1.49 0.47
CA VAL A 110 16.75 0.56 1.13
C VAL A 110 15.98 -0.43 2.02
N PRO A 111 16.62 -1.52 2.52
CA PRO A 111 15.96 -2.50 3.37
C PRO A 111 15.22 -1.88 4.55
N GLU A 112 14.15 -2.55 5.01
CA GLU A 112 13.20 -2.08 6.02
C GLU A 112 13.84 -2.12 7.43
N ASN A 113 14.79 -1.22 7.67
CA ASN A 113 15.50 -1.04 8.93
C ASN A 113 15.58 0.45 9.26
N MET A 114 15.02 0.85 10.40
CA MET A 114 14.91 2.25 10.81
C MET A 114 16.27 2.95 10.94
N ASP A 115 17.26 2.29 11.56
CA ASP A 115 18.59 2.87 11.76
C ASP A 115 19.30 3.11 10.41
N LEU A 116 19.15 2.17 9.48
CA LEU A 116 19.67 2.32 8.12
C LEU A 116 18.99 3.48 7.40
N LYS A 117 17.65 3.55 7.46
CA LYS A 117 16.90 4.63 6.82
C LYS A 117 17.24 5.99 7.41
N LYS A 118 17.38 6.11 8.73
CA LYS A 118 17.83 7.36 9.38
C LYS A 118 19.22 7.79 8.92
N LYS A 119 20.16 6.86 8.74
CA LYS A 119 21.49 7.16 8.18
C LYS A 119 21.40 7.68 6.76
N VAL A 120 20.56 7.06 5.91
CA VAL A 120 20.32 7.50 4.53
C VAL A 120 19.73 8.91 4.52
N PHE A 121 18.71 9.18 5.35
CA PHE A 121 18.07 10.49 5.43
C PHE A 121 19.03 11.58 5.91
N ALA A 122 19.86 11.30 6.92
CA ALA A 122 20.87 12.22 7.40
C ALA A 122 21.91 12.55 6.31
N GLN A 123 22.34 11.55 5.54
CA GLN A 123 23.28 11.72 4.45
C GLN A 123 22.68 12.51 3.29
N LEU A 124 21.44 12.21 2.91
CA LEU A 124 20.71 12.98 1.89
C LEU A 124 20.48 14.44 2.33
N ASP A 125 20.18 14.67 3.61
CA ASP A 125 20.00 16.02 4.15
C ASP A 125 21.26 16.88 4.05
N GLN A 126 22.44 16.27 4.18
CA GLN A 126 23.72 16.96 4.05
C GLN A 126 24.10 17.27 2.59
N LEU A 127 23.79 16.35 1.67
CA LEU A 127 24.32 16.37 0.30
C LEU A 127 23.33 17.00 -0.72
N ALA A 128 22.03 16.83 -0.50
CA ALA A 128 21.02 17.32 -1.41
C ALA A 128 20.75 18.83 -1.24
N PRO A 129 20.42 19.53 -2.33
CA PRO A 129 20.01 20.93 -2.24
C PRO A 129 18.88 21.17 -1.23
N SER A 130 18.84 22.32 -0.58
CA SER A 130 17.84 22.66 0.45
C SER A 130 16.39 22.62 -0.06
N ARG A 131 16.19 22.73 -1.39
CA ARG A 131 14.89 22.62 -2.04
C ARG A 131 14.38 21.18 -2.14
N ALA A 132 15.28 20.18 -2.09
CA ALA A 132 14.94 18.78 -2.37
C ALA A 132 13.99 18.20 -1.34
N LEU A 133 12.95 17.52 -1.83
CA LEU A 133 12.06 16.68 -1.04
C LEU A 133 12.73 15.32 -0.78
N LEU A 134 12.61 14.82 0.44
CA LEU A 134 13.15 13.51 0.84
C LEU A 134 12.01 12.58 1.18
N THR A 135 11.89 11.46 0.47
CA THR A 135 10.78 10.53 0.68
C THR A 135 11.25 9.11 0.93
N SER A 136 10.45 8.34 1.66
CA SER A 136 10.65 6.90 1.88
C SER A 136 9.55 6.08 1.25
N ASN A 137 9.94 4.97 0.61
CA ASN A 137 9.01 3.95 0.12
C ASN A 137 8.70 2.88 1.18
N THR A 138 8.99 3.13 2.46
CA THR A 138 8.63 2.21 3.55
C THR A 138 7.15 1.85 3.53
N SER A 139 6.83 0.63 3.94
CA SER A 139 5.44 0.17 4.08
C SER A 139 4.91 0.22 5.52
N THR A 140 5.80 0.28 6.53
CA THR A 140 5.41 0.14 7.93
C THR A 140 6.16 1.05 8.91
N LEU A 141 7.33 1.57 8.53
CA LEU A 141 8.16 2.37 9.44
C LEU A 141 7.71 3.85 9.49
N SER A 142 8.04 4.52 10.62
CA SER A 142 7.64 5.90 10.87
C SER A 142 8.37 6.89 9.97
N ILE A 143 7.59 7.66 9.22
CA ILE A 143 8.09 8.81 8.45
C ILE A 143 8.58 9.91 9.41
N THR A 144 7.86 10.16 10.47
CA THR A 144 8.21 11.14 11.52
C THR A 144 9.56 10.81 12.15
N GLU A 145 9.82 9.53 12.43
CA GLU A 145 11.09 9.09 12.99
C GLU A 145 12.24 9.25 11.99
N MET A 146 12.04 8.94 10.70
CA MET A 146 13.03 9.21 9.66
C MET A 146 13.31 10.70 9.51
N ALA A 147 12.27 11.53 9.53
CA ALA A 147 12.39 12.99 9.44
C ALA A 147 13.21 13.60 10.57
N SER A 148 13.23 12.97 11.76
CA SER A 148 14.03 13.43 12.90
C SER A 148 15.54 13.38 12.65
N ALA A 149 15.99 12.63 11.65
CA ALA A 149 17.40 12.57 11.23
C ALA A 149 17.80 13.70 10.28
N THR A 150 16.88 14.62 9.94
CA THR A 150 17.10 15.71 8.98
C THR A 150 16.88 17.09 9.62
N LYS A 151 17.41 18.13 8.97
CA LYS A 151 17.17 19.53 9.33
C LYS A 151 15.98 20.15 8.57
N ARG A 152 15.31 19.36 7.70
CA ARG A 152 14.16 19.76 6.88
C ARG A 152 12.97 18.79 7.04
N PRO A 153 12.48 18.56 8.28
CA PRO A 153 11.40 17.59 8.50
C PRO A 153 10.09 17.98 7.80
N ASP A 154 9.90 19.23 7.46
CA ASP A 154 8.80 19.75 6.66
C ASP A 154 8.81 19.27 5.20
N LYS A 155 9.98 18.86 4.68
CA LYS A 155 10.21 18.33 3.34
C LYS A 155 10.38 16.80 3.31
N VAL A 156 10.11 16.12 4.42
CA VAL A 156 10.14 14.67 4.52
C VAL A 156 8.72 14.13 4.50
N ALA A 157 8.48 13.10 3.65
CA ALA A 157 7.19 12.42 3.55
C ALA A 157 7.35 10.94 3.19
N GLY A 158 6.31 10.15 3.35
CA GLY A 158 6.21 8.82 2.73
C GLY A 158 5.75 8.93 1.28
N LEU A 159 6.32 8.11 0.42
CA LEU A 159 5.91 7.94 -0.98
C LEU A 159 5.90 6.44 -1.28
N HIS A 160 4.83 5.78 -0.84
CA HIS A 160 4.72 4.33 -0.82
C HIS A 160 4.11 3.81 -2.12
N PHE A 161 4.94 3.17 -2.94
CA PHE A 161 4.55 2.48 -4.16
C PHE A 161 4.18 1.04 -3.87
N PHE A 162 3.27 0.48 -4.68
CA PHE A 162 2.87 -0.93 -4.62
C PHE A 162 3.66 -1.78 -5.62
N ASN A 163 3.95 -3.02 -5.25
CA ASN A 163 4.76 -3.94 -6.06
C ASN A 163 3.91 -4.65 -7.14
N PRO A 164 4.33 -4.67 -8.42
CA PRO A 164 5.49 -3.98 -8.98
C PRO A 164 5.18 -2.51 -9.34
N PRO A 165 6.09 -1.56 -8.99
CA PRO A 165 5.81 -0.13 -9.12
C PRO A 165 5.43 0.34 -10.52
N GLN A 166 6.03 -0.24 -11.54
CA GLN A 166 5.74 0.11 -12.93
C GLN A 166 4.35 -0.33 -13.42
N MET A 167 3.70 -1.26 -12.69
CA MET A 167 2.39 -1.79 -13.06
C MET A 167 1.27 -1.25 -12.17
N MET A 168 1.52 -1.14 -10.86
CA MET A 168 0.50 -0.74 -9.88
C MET A 168 0.18 0.75 -10.00
N PRO A 169 -1.10 1.12 -10.10
CA PRO A 169 -1.49 2.51 -10.32
C PRO A 169 -1.44 3.37 -9.05
N LEU A 170 -1.50 2.77 -7.87
CA LEU A 170 -1.62 3.46 -6.58
C LEU A 170 -0.26 3.93 -6.03
N VAL A 171 -0.27 5.10 -5.40
CA VAL A 171 0.79 5.58 -4.50
C VAL A 171 0.13 6.19 -3.26
N GLU A 172 0.56 5.78 -2.06
CA GLU A 172 0.20 6.46 -0.83
C GLU A 172 1.20 7.60 -0.56
N VAL A 173 0.70 8.81 -0.33
CA VAL A 173 1.47 9.97 0.11
C VAL A 173 1.24 10.15 1.60
N ILE A 174 2.24 9.87 2.42
CA ILE A 174 2.12 9.82 3.87
C ILE A 174 2.70 11.08 4.50
N LYS A 175 1.88 11.77 5.28
CA LYS A 175 2.26 12.96 6.03
C LYS A 175 2.84 12.54 7.38
N GLY A 176 4.13 12.82 7.61
CA GLY A 176 4.73 12.80 8.94
C GLY A 176 4.28 14.01 9.76
N ASP A 177 4.55 14.02 11.06
CA ASP A 177 4.06 15.05 11.99
C ASP A 177 4.45 16.49 11.59
N LYS A 178 5.61 16.65 10.97
CA LYS A 178 6.13 17.97 10.54
C LYS A 178 6.09 18.19 9.02
N THR A 179 5.62 17.21 8.26
CA THR A 179 5.50 17.35 6.79
C THR A 179 4.57 18.51 6.44
N SER A 180 5.03 19.44 5.61
CA SER A 180 4.21 20.59 5.19
C SER A 180 3.13 20.16 4.18
N ASP A 181 2.03 20.92 4.14
CA ASP A 181 0.97 20.72 3.15
C ASP A 181 1.48 20.98 1.72
N GLU A 182 2.44 21.88 1.56
CA GLU A 182 3.13 22.13 0.28
C GLU A 182 3.89 20.88 -0.19
N THR A 183 4.60 20.19 0.71
CA THR A 183 5.29 18.93 0.39
C THR A 183 4.28 17.87 -0.06
N VAL A 184 3.17 17.70 0.67
CA VAL A 184 2.13 16.72 0.32
C VAL A 184 1.51 17.06 -1.05
N SER A 185 1.11 18.29 -1.28
CA SER A 185 0.48 18.70 -2.54
C SER A 185 1.42 18.58 -3.75
N THR A 186 2.71 18.90 -3.54
CA THR A 186 3.75 18.70 -4.56
C THR A 186 3.91 17.22 -4.91
N LEU A 187 3.99 16.33 -3.92
CA LEU A 187 4.09 14.88 -4.14
C LEU A 187 2.85 14.31 -4.83
N VAL A 188 1.64 14.76 -4.44
CA VAL A 188 0.38 14.42 -5.13
C VAL A 188 0.44 14.79 -6.62
N SER A 189 0.95 15.99 -6.93
CA SER A 189 1.09 16.45 -8.32
C SER A 189 2.13 15.63 -9.09
N ILE A 190 3.25 15.28 -8.45
CA ILE A 190 4.28 14.39 -9.04
C ILE A 190 3.68 13.02 -9.32
N CYS A 191 2.94 12.42 -8.38
CA CYS A 191 2.29 11.13 -8.60
C CYS A 191 1.40 11.15 -9.85
N LYS A 192 0.59 12.19 -10.03
CA LYS A 192 -0.25 12.37 -11.23
C LYS A 192 0.60 12.50 -12.49
N LYS A 193 1.71 13.27 -12.46
CA LYS A 193 2.63 13.47 -13.58
C LYS A 193 3.31 12.17 -14.03
N ILE A 194 3.63 11.28 -13.09
CA ILE A 194 4.18 9.94 -13.40
C ILE A 194 3.10 8.88 -13.72
N GLY A 195 1.84 9.30 -13.92
CA GLY A 195 0.73 8.42 -14.28
C GLY A 195 0.20 7.55 -13.14
N LYS A 196 0.42 7.97 -11.88
CA LYS A 196 -0.09 7.28 -10.69
C LYS A 196 -1.31 8.00 -10.10
N THR A 197 -2.12 7.24 -9.38
CA THR A 197 -3.23 7.77 -8.58
C THR A 197 -2.76 7.89 -7.13
N PRO A 198 -2.54 9.10 -6.60
CA PRO A 198 -2.20 9.28 -5.20
C PRO A 198 -3.42 9.21 -4.30
N ILE A 199 -3.23 8.65 -3.10
CA ILE A 199 -4.10 8.87 -1.95
C ILE A 199 -3.31 9.53 -0.84
N ILE A 200 -4.00 10.31 0.02
CA ILE A 200 -3.35 11.04 1.10
C ILE A 200 -3.58 10.32 2.42
N VAL A 201 -2.48 9.96 3.09
CA VAL A 201 -2.46 9.47 4.46
C VAL A 201 -2.07 10.63 5.36
N LYS A 202 -3.04 11.19 6.06
CA LYS A 202 -2.91 12.46 6.80
C LYS A 202 -2.06 12.36 8.08
N LYS A 203 -1.79 11.14 8.54
CA LYS A 203 -1.04 10.87 9.78
C LYS A 203 -0.08 9.70 9.57
N ASP A 204 1.07 9.78 10.20
CA ASP A 204 2.09 8.73 10.20
C ASP A 204 1.67 7.56 11.11
N VAL A 205 0.85 6.68 10.58
CA VAL A 205 0.33 5.50 11.28
C VAL A 205 0.92 4.20 10.70
N ARG A 206 0.98 3.14 11.47
CA ARG A 206 1.54 1.86 11.01
C ARG A 206 0.61 1.21 9.98
N GLY A 207 1.19 0.77 8.85
CA GLY A 207 0.48 0.14 7.75
C GLY A 207 -0.39 1.08 6.91
N PHE A 208 -0.33 2.37 7.19
CA PHE A 208 -1.01 3.42 6.42
C PHE A 208 -2.51 3.12 6.19
N VAL A 209 -2.98 3.09 4.95
CA VAL A 209 -4.37 2.78 4.62
C VAL A 209 -4.51 1.32 4.17
N VAL A 210 -3.81 0.94 3.09
CA VAL A 210 -4.05 -0.35 2.43
C VAL A 210 -3.64 -1.52 3.31
N ASN A 211 -2.44 -1.47 3.90
CA ASN A 211 -1.96 -2.56 4.76
C ASN A 211 -2.75 -2.67 6.08
N ARG A 212 -3.33 -1.59 6.59
CA ARG A 212 -4.22 -1.65 7.76
C ARG A 212 -5.49 -2.44 7.44
N VAL A 213 -6.17 -2.12 6.35
CA VAL A 213 -7.39 -2.83 5.95
C VAL A 213 -7.09 -4.30 5.60
N LEU A 214 -5.98 -4.57 4.88
CA LEU A 214 -5.53 -5.94 4.60
C LEU A 214 -5.19 -6.72 5.88
N GLY A 215 -4.51 -6.08 6.83
CA GLY A 215 -4.18 -6.69 8.10
C GLY A 215 -5.43 -7.17 8.87
N ALA A 216 -6.50 -6.39 8.86
CA ALA A 216 -7.76 -6.77 9.52
C ALA A 216 -8.37 -8.04 8.90
N VAL A 217 -8.38 -8.17 7.56
CA VAL A 217 -8.93 -9.38 6.91
C VAL A 217 -8.03 -10.60 7.11
N PHE A 218 -6.71 -10.43 7.16
CA PHE A 218 -5.81 -11.54 7.50
C PHE A 218 -6.02 -12.03 8.94
N VAL A 219 -6.14 -11.12 9.90
CA VAL A 219 -6.43 -11.47 11.30
C VAL A 219 -7.71 -12.31 11.37
N GLU A 220 -8.79 -11.85 10.74
CA GLU A 220 -10.06 -12.56 10.73
C GLU A 220 -9.95 -13.95 10.09
N ALA A 221 -9.31 -14.06 8.92
CA ALA A 221 -9.16 -15.30 8.19
C ALA A 221 -8.31 -16.33 8.97
N PHE A 222 -7.20 -15.90 9.56
CA PHE A 222 -6.31 -16.78 10.34
C PHE A 222 -7.01 -17.29 11.61
N TRP A 223 -7.72 -16.45 12.33
CA TRP A 223 -8.49 -16.88 13.49
C TRP A 223 -9.66 -17.80 13.12
N THR A 224 -10.30 -17.59 11.99
CA THR A 224 -11.35 -18.47 11.48
C THR A 224 -10.81 -19.87 11.16
N LEU A 225 -9.65 -19.95 10.49
CA LEU A 225 -8.97 -21.22 10.25
C LEU A 225 -8.54 -21.89 11.56
N HIS A 226 -7.94 -21.14 12.49
CA HIS A 226 -7.48 -21.65 13.79
C HIS A 226 -8.62 -22.26 14.61
N ARG A 227 -9.79 -21.63 14.60
CA ARG A 227 -10.99 -22.14 15.27
C ARG A 227 -11.64 -23.35 14.58
N GLY A 228 -11.12 -23.76 13.42
CA GLY A 228 -11.67 -24.89 12.64
C GLY A 228 -13.06 -24.63 12.05
N GLU A 229 -13.45 -23.36 11.90
CA GLU A 229 -14.77 -22.99 11.38
C GLU A 229 -14.88 -23.13 9.86
N ALA A 230 -13.78 -22.99 9.16
CA ALA A 230 -13.66 -23.23 7.72
C ALA A 230 -12.23 -23.61 7.37
N THR A 231 -12.04 -24.38 6.30
CA THR A 231 -10.71 -24.68 5.76
C THR A 231 -10.17 -23.46 4.99
N LYS A 232 -8.84 -23.38 4.82
CA LYS A 232 -8.24 -22.29 4.03
C LYS A 232 -8.77 -22.25 2.59
N GLU A 233 -9.01 -23.42 2.01
CA GLU A 233 -9.58 -23.55 0.66
C GLU A 233 -11.02 -23.04 0.59
N ALA A 234 -11.84 -23.30 1.61
CA ALA A 234 -13.21 -22.83 1.68
C ALA A 234 -13.28 -21.30 1.89
N ILE A 235 -12.40 -20.74 2.74
CA ILE A 235 -12.26 -19.30 2.93
C ILE A 235 -11.86 -18.65 1.61
N ASP A 236 -10.80 -19.13 0.98
CA ASP A 236 -10.28 -18.55 -0.26
C ASP A 236 -11.27 -18.69 -1.42
N ALA A 237 -11.98 -19.82 -1.53
CA ALA A 237 -13.01 -20.00 -2.54
C ALA A 237 -14.16 -19.00 -2.38
N SER A 238 -14.69 -18.86 -1.16
CA SER A 238 -15.78 -17.92 -0.89
C SER A 238 -15.36 -16.47 -1.10
N VAL A 239 -14.15 -16.09 -0.62
CA VAL A 239 -13.60 -14.76 -0.84
C VAL A 239 -13.48 -14.45 -2.33
N LYS A 240 -12.96 -15.38 -3.10
CA LYS A 240 -12.69 -15.17 -4.52
C LYS A 240 -13.96 -15.21 -5.38
N TYR A 241 -14.82 -16.19 -5.17
CA TYR A 241 -15.95 -16.43 -6.06
C TYR A 241 -17.24 -15.77 -5.60
N ASP A 242 -17.53 -15.73 -4.30
CA ASP A 242 -18.70 -15.03 -3.77
C ASP A 242 -18.41 -13.55 -3.51
N GLY A 243 -17.20 -13.25 -3.00
CA GLY A 243 -16.77 -11.87 -2.72
C GLY A 243 -16.25 -11.11 -3.92
N GLY A 244 -15.86 -11.80 -5.00
CA GLY A 244 -15.31 -11.20 -6.22
C GLY A 244 -13.89 -10.64 -6.05
N PHE A 245 -13.17 -11.04 -5.01
CA PHE A 245 -11.78 -10.61 -4.81
C PHE A 245 -10.83 -11.32 -5.80
N PRO A 246 -9.72 -10.69 -6.20
CA PRO A 246 -8.80 -11.28 -7.19
C PRO A 246 -8.03 -12.50 -6.66
N MET A 247 -7.88 -12.59 -5.34
CA MET A 247 -7.23 -13.68 -4.61
C MET A 247 -7.99 -13.97 -3.33
N GLY A 248 -7.94 -15.23 -2.86
CA GLY A 248 -8.30 -15.59 -1.49
C GLY A 248 -7.26 -15.06 -0.50
N TRP A 249 -7.57 -15.04 0.80
CA TRP A 249 -6.69 -14.45 1.81
C TRP A 249 -5.41 -15.26 2.05
N PHE A 250 -5.49 -16.57 2.02
CA PHE A 250 -4.31 -17.46 2.15
C PHE A 250 -3.48 -17.49 0.88
N GLU A 251 -4.13 -17.43 -0.29
CA GLU A 251 -3.47 -17.26 -1.58
C GLU A 251 -2.70 -15.93 -1.62
N LEU A 252 -3.31 -14.85 -1.14
CA LEU A 252 -2.68 -13.53 -1.07
C LEU A 252 -1.52 -13.48 -0.05
N ALA A 253 -1.68 -14.12 1.11
CA ALA A 253 -0.62 -14.20 2.11
C ALA A 253 0.63 -14.92 1.55
N ASP A 254 0.44 -16.02 0.83
CA ASP A 254 1.52 -16.74 0.13
C ASP A 254 2.16 -15.88 -0.99
N PHE A 255 1.35 -15.11 -1.70
CA PHE A 255 1.83 -14.23 -2.78
C PHE A 255 2.68 -13.08 -2.23
N VAL A 256 2.29 -12.48 -1.11
CA VAL A 256 3.05 -11.42 -0.41
C VAL A 256 4.32 -11.98 0.23
N GLY A 257 4.25 -13.16 0.78
CA GLY A 257 5.29 -13.83 1.55
C GLY A 257 4.95 -13.88 3.03
N LEU A 258 4.93 -15.10 3.60
CA LEU A 258 4.45 -15.34 4.96
C LEU A 258 5.32 -14.71 6.04
N ASP A 259 6.61 -14.55 5.79
CA ASP A 259 7.52 -13.80 6.67
C ASP A 259 7.15 -12.32 6.74
N ILE A 260 6.83 -11.70 5.60
CA ILE A 260 6.39 -10.30 5.53
C ILE A 260 5.03 -10.12 6.22
N VAL A 261 4.09 -11.04 5.98
CA VAL A 261 2.77 -11.01 6.62
C VAL A 261 2.88 -11.15 8.15
N ALA A 262 3.73 -12.06 8.64
CA ALA A 262 3.97 -12.25 10.06
C ALA A 262 4.62 -11.02 10.71
N GLU A 263 5.66 -10.47 10.10
CA GLU A 263 6.36 -9.28 10.58
C GLU A 263 5.43 -8.05 10.61
N THR A 264 4.70 -7.81 9.53
CA THR A 264 3.72 -6.72 9.45
C THR A 264 2.63 -6.89 10.50
N GLY A 265 2.13 -8.12 10.71
CA GLY A 265 1.16 -8.43 11.76
C GLY A 265 1.65 -8.06 13.16
N LEU A 266 2.91 -8.34 13.47
CA LEU A 266 3.52 -7.95 14.76
C LEU A 266 3.67 -6.42 14.90
N VAL A 267 4.03 -5.73 13.83
CA VAL A 267 4.08 -4.25 13.82
C VAL A 267 2.70 -3.66 14.09
N MET A 268 1.66 -4.20 13.46
CA MET A 268 0.28 -3.79 13.67
C MET A 268 -0.19 -4.07 15.10
N TYR A 269 0.11 -5.26 15.64
CA TYR A 269 -0.24 -5.61 17.02
C TYR A 269 0.41 -4.68 18.03
N LYS A 270 1.70 -4.36 17.86
CA LYS A 270 2.39 -3.38 18.72
C LYS A 270 1.76 -1.99 18.66
N ALA A 271 1.24 -1.58 17.51
CA ALA A 271 0.65 -0.26 17.31
C ALA A 271 -0.81 -0.18 17.78
N TYR A 272 -1.60 -1.23 17.60
CA TYR A 272 -3.06 -1.20 17.76
C TYR A 272 -3.61 -2.21 18.76
N GLY A 273 -2.74 -3.02 19.39
CA GLY A 273 -3.11 -4.01 20.41
C GLY A 273 -4.03 -5.10 19.87
N GLU A 274 -4.97 -5.55 20.72
CA GLU A 274 -5.86 -6.68 20.46
C GLU A 274 -6.72 -6.53 19.20
N ARG A 275 -6.84 -5.33 18.64
CA ARG A 275 -7.50 -5.09 17.34
C ARG A 275 -6.76 -5.76 16.17
N PHE A 276 -5.46 -5.98 16.31
CA PHE A 276 -4.63 -6.70 15.35
C PHE A 276 -3.96 -7.93 15.99
N LYS A 277 -4.69 -8.63 16.87
CA LYS A 277 -4.19 -9.82 17.56
C LYS A 277 -3.73 -10.88 16.56
N PRO A 278 -2.43 -11.20 16.52
CA PRO A 278 -1.91 -12.21 15.61
C PRO A 278 -2.43 -13.60 15.98
N CYS A 279 -2.38 -14.52 15.02
CA CYS A 279 -2.64 -15.93 15.21
C CYS A 279 -1.38 -16.73 14.83
N PRO A 280 -0.36 -16.76 15.71
CA PRO A 280 0.93 -17.36 15.40
C PRO A 280 0.84 -18.84 15.08
N GLU A 281 -0.13 -19.57 15.65
CA GLU A 281 -0.36 -21.00 15.44
C GLU A 281 -0.62 -21.34 13.97
N VAL A 282 -1.13 -20.38 13.19
CA VAL A 282 -1.46 -20.56 11.76
C VAL A 282 -0.26 -20.29 10.86
N ILE A 283 0.51 -19.23 11.16
CA ILE A 283 1.55 -18.74 10.23
C ILE A 283 2.97 -19.15 10.62
N GLU A 284 3.30 -19.15 11.93
CA GLU A 284 4.66 -19.41 12.40
C GLU A 284 5.20 -20.80 12.03
N PRO A 285 4.42 -21.89 12.06
CA PRO A 285 4.94 -23.21 11.65
C PRO A 285 5.45 -23.22 10.21
N LEU A 286 4.77 -22.48 9.31
CA LEU A 286 5.19 -22.36 7.91
C LEU A 286 6.46 -21.51 7.78
N VAL A 287 6.51 -20.38 8.46
CA VAL A 287 7.68 -19.49 8.46
C VAL A 287 8.92 -20.21 9.01
N LYS A 288 8.79 -20.90 10.15
CA LYS A 288 9.87 -21.71 10.75
C LYS A 288 10.34 -22.85 9.84
N ALA A 289 9.44 -23.41 9.03
CA ALA A 289 9.78 -24.45 8.05
C ALA A 289 10.37 -23.89 6.73
N GLY A 290 10.55 -22.56 6.60
CA GLY A 290 11.01 -21.93 5.37
C GLY A 290 9.99 -21.93 4.22
N LYS A 291 8.73 -22.27 4.51
CA LYS A 291 7.62 -22.26 3.55
C LYS A 291 7.02 -20.86 3.53
N LEU A 292 7.65 -19.96 2.75
CA LEU A 292 7.31 -18.53 2.75
C LEU A 292 6.34 -18.13 1.62
N GLY A 293 5.65 -19.07 1.02
CA GLY A 293 4.71 -18.84 -0.08
C GLY A 293 5.35 -18.93 -1.46
N GLN A 294 4.88 -18.13 -2.40
CA GLN A 294 5.30 -18.18 -3.81
C GLN A 294 6.82 -18.11 -3.98
N LYS A 295 7.51 -17.27 -3.24
CA LYS A 295 8.96 -17.04 -3.38
C LYS A 295 9.82 -18.27 -3.02
N THR A 296 9.27 -19.20 -2.25
CA THR A 296 9.96 -20.47 -1.90
C THR A 296 9.29 -21.69 -2.51
N GLY A 297 8.26 -21.50 -3.35
CA GLY A 297 7.51 -22.56 -4.00
C GLY A 297 6.49 -23.28 -3.11
N ALA A 298 6.40 -22.92 -1.82
CA ALA A 298 5.47 -23.49 -0.86
C ALA A 298 5.12 -22.52 0.25
N GLY A 299 3.87 -22.55 0.70
CA GLY A 299 3.33 -21.78 1.82
C GLY A 299 2.10 -22.50 2.35
N PHE A 300 0.98 -21.80 2.46
CA PHE A 300 -0.34 -22.40 2.65
C PHE A 300 -0.70 -23.34 1.50
N TYR A 301 -0.23 -22.99 0.29
CA TYR A 301 -0.42 -23.76 -0.94
C TYR A 301 0.91 -24.21 -1.54
N ASP A 302 0.83 -25.17 -2.46
CA ASP A 302 1.94 -25.57 -3.33
C ASP A 302 2.02 -24.62 -4.53
N TRP A 303 3.13 -23.89 -4.65
CA TRP A 303 3.44 -22.95 -5.73
C TRP A 303 4.45 -23.51 -6.74
N SER A 304 4.90 -24.76 -6.56
CA SER A 304 5.91 -25.39 -7.43
C SER A 304 5.49 -25.48 -8.90
N LYS A 305 4.18 -25.51 -9.15
CA LYS A 305 3.55 -25.55 -10.47
C LYS A 305 2.90 -24.22 -10.89
N GLY A 306 3.26 -23.13 -10.23
CA GLY A 306 2.68 -21.81 -10.42
C GLY A 306 1.52 -21.51 -9.48
N ARG A 307 0.63 -20.60 -9.88
CA ARG A 307 -0.48 -20.15 -9.03
C ARG A 307 -1.41 -21.31 -8.66
N PRO A 308 -1.74 -21.52 -7.37
CA PRO A 308 -2.61 -22.62 -6.94
C PRO A 308 -4.03 -22.45 -7.49
N ALA A 309 -4.66 -23.58 -7.85
CA ALA A 309 -6.06 -23.61 -8.23
C ALA A 309 -6.93 -23.67 -6.96
N ILE A 310 -7.74 -22.63 -6.73
CA ILE A 310 -8.70 -22.61 -5.63
C ILE A 310 -9.99 -23.28 -6.08
N PRO A 311 -10.47 -24.36 -5.38
CA PRO A 311 -11.63 -25.13 -5.82
C PRO A 311 -12.93 -24.32 -5.75
N PHE A 312 -13.57 -24.05 -6.89
CA PHE A 312 -14.86 -23.34 -6.94
C PHE A 312 -15.96 -24.03 -6.12
N ALA A 313 -15.96 -25.36 -6.07
CA ALA A 313 -16.97 -26.16 -5.34
C ALA A 313 -17.02 -25.87 -3.82
N LEU A 314 -16.01 -25.21 -3.26
CA LEU A 314 -15.96 -24.81 -1.85
C LEU A 314 -16.49 -23.39 -1.60
N ALA A 315 -16.89 -22.68 -2.63
CA ALA A 315 -17.55 -21.37 -2.49
C ALA A 315 -18.87 -21.54 -1.69
N GLY A 316 -19.23 -20.52 -0.92
CA GLY A 316 -20.39 -20.55 -0.02
C GLY A 316 -20.16 -21.25 1.32
N GLN A 317 -19.01 -21.88 1.55
CA GLN A 317 -18.72 -22.55 2.82
C GLN A 317 -18.09 -21.63 3.89
N TYR A 318 -17.78 -20.40 3.51
CA TYR A 318 -17.37 -19.34 4.42
C TYR A 318 -18.21 -18.08 4.16
N ASP A 319 -18.64 -17.44 5.23
CA ASP A 319 -19.42 -16.21 5.16
C ASP A 319 -18.49 -15.01 4.86
N VAL A 320 -18.40 -14.65 3.60
CA VAL A 320 -17.54 -13.55 3.12
C VAL A 320 -17.92 -12.18 3.71
N ASP A 321 -19.15 -12.02 4.20
CA ASP A 321 -19.57 -10.79 4.90
C ASP A 321 -18.75 -10.57 6.19
N ARG A 322 -18.10 -11.60 6.75
CA ARG A 322 -17.17 -11.47 7.88
C ARG A 322 -15.91 -10.70 7.47
N SER A 323 -15.33 -11.04 6.34
CA SER A 323 -14.17 -10.32 5.78
C SER A 323 -14.52 -8.86 5.48
N TRP A 324 -15.67 -8.63 4.85
CA TRP A 324 -16.15 -7.26 4.60
C TRP A 324 -16.41 -6.48 5.91
N ALA A 325 -16.99 -7.12 6.92
CA ALA A 325 -17.28 -6.46 8.18
C ALA A 325 -16.01 -5.95 8.88
N VAL A 326 -14.94 -6.77 8.96
CA VAL A 326 -13.68 -6.33 9.57
C VAL A 326 -12.95 -5.30 8.70
N ALA A 327 -13.03 -5.42 7.37
CA ALA A 327 -12.48 -4.42 6.46
C ALA A 327 -13.17 -3.06 6.61
N VAL A 328 -14.50 -3.04 6.71
CA VAL A 328 -15.29 -1.82 6.97
C VAL A 328 -14.99 -1.27 8.37
N ASN A 329 -14.82 -2.14 9.36
CA ASN A 329 -14.48 -1.72 10.72
C ASN A 329 -13.15 -0.97 10.75
N GLU A 330 -12.12 -1.50 10.06
CA GLU A 330 -10.83 -0.83 10.01
C GLU A 330 -10.86 0.44 9.15
N ALA A 331 -11.64 0.45 8.07
CA ALA A 331 -11.89 1.67 7.30
C ALA A 331 -12.58 2.74 8.15
N ALA A 332 -13.54 2.35 9.00
CA ALA A 332 -14.19 3.26 9.94
C ALA A 332 -13.20 3.82 10.97
N TRP A 333 -12.27 3.02 11.47
CA TRP A 333 -11.19 3.49 12.34
C TRP A 333 -10.27 4.48 11.65
N LEU A 334 -9.89 4.24 10.38
CA LEU A 334 -9.09 5.19 9.58
C LEU A 334 -9.78 6.55 9.44
N VAL A 335 -11.11 6.55 9.24
CA VAL A 335 -11.90 7.80 9.18
C VAL A 335 -12.03 8.44 10.57
N TYR A 336 -12.33 7.65 11.60
CA TYR A 336 -12.50 8.11 12.98
C TYR A 336 -11.24 8.76 13.55
N GLU A 337 -10.09 8.17 13.27
CA GLU A 337 -8.77 8.66 13.65
C GLU A 337 -8.28 9.82 12.75
N ASP A 338 -9.06 10.23 11.75
CA ASP A 338 -8.70 11.23 10.73
C ASP A 338 -7.36 10.91 10.02
N VAL A 339 -7.17 9.64 9.66
CA VAL A 339 -6.00 9.17 8.90
C VAL A 339 -6.20 9.36 7.40
N ALA A 340 -7.39 9.05 6.89
CA ALA A 340 -7.72 9.19 5.48
C ALA A 340 -9.21 9.46 5.28
N THR A 341 -9.57 9.98 4.10
CA THR A 341 -10.97 10.14 3.70
C THR A 341 -11.57 8.81 3.24
N PRO A 342 -12.91 8.62 3.29
CA PRO A 342 -13.54 7.45 2.70
C PRO A 342 -13.14 7.22 1.23
N ALA A 343 -13.01 8.30 0.46
CA ALA A 343 -12.62 8.25 -0.96
C ALA A 343 -11.18 7.76 -1.16
N ASP A 344 -10.24 8.20 -0.32
CA ASP A 344 -8.85 7.72 -0.35
C ASP A 344 -8.77 6.24 0.05
N ILE A 345 -9.51 5.83 1.09
CA ILE A 345 -9.55 4.43 1.54
C ILE A 345 -10.08 3.52 0.42
N ASP A 346 -11.21 3.87 -0.16
CA ASP A 346 -11.83 3.09 -1.23
C ASP A 346 -10.96 3.04 -2.49
N THR A 347 -10.33 4.16 -2.85
CA THR A 347 -9.37 4.23 -3.95
C THR A 347 -8.16 3.37 -3.67
N GLY A 348 -7.61 3.44 -2.45
CA GLY A 348 -6.48 2.65 -1.99
C GLY A 348 -6.74 1.15 -2.13
N MET A 349 -7.87 0.66 -1.64
CA MET A 349 -8.21 -0.75 -1.70
C MET A 349 -8.48 -1.22 -3.14
N LYS A 350 -9.20 -0.46 -3.95
CA LYS A 350 -9.45 -0.81 -5.36
C LYS A 350 -8.19 -0.85 -6.19
N LEU A 351 -7.33 0.17 -6.09
CA LEU A 351 -6.16 0.32 -6.94
C LEU A 351 -4.89 -0.37 -6.40
N GLY A 352 -4.78 -0.51 -5.07
CA GLY A 352 -3.63 -1.16 -4.44
C GLY A 352 -3.75 -2.68 -4.37
N THR A 353 -4.97 -3.20 -4.34
CA THR A 353 -5.22 -4.64 -4.14
C THR A 353 -6.16 -5.27 -5.17
N GLY A 354 -6.75 -4.46 -6.05
CA GLY A 354 -7.71 -4.93 -7.06
C GLY A 354 -9.06 -5.34 -6.49
N TRP A 355 -9.45 -4.87 -5.31
CA TRP A 355 -10.74 -5.21 -4.71
C TRP A 355 -11.91 -4.74 -5.57
N PRO A 356 -13.04 -5.49 -5.58
CA PRO A 356 -14.19 -5.19 -6.43
C PRO A 356 -14.93 -3.92 -5.98
N SER A 357 -14.77 -3.51 -4.73
CA SER A 357 -15.32 -2.31 -4.13
C SER A 357 -14.39 -1.80 -3.03
N GLY A 358 -14.46 -0.50 -2.74
CA GLY A 358 -13.89 0.01 -1.50
C GLY A 358 -14.77 -0.36 -0.29
N PRO A 359 -14.18 -0.47 0.92
CA PRO A 359 -14.93 -0.86 2.11
C PRO A 359 -16.00 0.16 2.52
N CYS A 360 -15.78 1.46 2.32
CA CYS A 360 -16.77 2.50 2.62
C CYS A 360 -17.92 2.47 1.61
N GLU A 361 -17.64 2.29 0.30
CA GLU A 361 -18.65 2.08 -0.74
C GLU A 361 -19.48 0.82 -0.47
N TYR A 362 -18.83 -0.27 -0.05
CA TYR A 362 -19.48 -1.52 0.28
C TYR A 362 -20.41 -1.36 1.48
N ALA A 363 -19.96 -0.70 2.56
CA ALA A 363 -20.77 -0.44 3.75
C ALA A 363 -22.03 0.36 3.41
N ASP A 364 -21.88 1.42 2.61
CA ASP A 364 -23.01 2.25 2.20
C ASP A 364 -24.00 1.49 1.29
N LYS A 365 -23.52 0.57 0.45
CA LYS A 365 -24.34 -0.29 -0.39
C LYS A 365 -25.08 -1.36 0.42
N LYS A 366 -24.39 -2.03 1.35
CA LYS A 366 -24.92 -3.13 2.17
C LYS A 366 -25.87 -2.63 3.25
N GLY A 367 -25.55 -1.48 3.82
CA GLY A 367 -26.17 -0.87 4.99
C GLY A 367 -25.24 -0.91 6.19
N ILE A 368 -24.93 0.27 6.74
CA ILE A 368 -24.01 0.42 7.87
C ILE A 368 -24.54 -0.31 9.12
N ASP A 369 -25.84 -0.29 9.34
CA ASP A 369 -26.51 -1.06 10.40
C ASP A 369 -26.33 -2.57 10.24
N VAL A 370 -26.37 -3.10 9.02
CA VAL A 370 -26.11 -4.52 8.75
C VAL A 370 -24.69 -4.91 9.12
N ILE A 371 -23.71 -4.08 8.73
CA ILE A 371 -22.30 -4.30 9.07
C ILE A 371 -22.07 -4.18 10.59
N TYR A 372 -22.63 -3.14 11.21
CA TYR A 372 -22.55 -2.93 12.66
C TYR A 372 -23.11 -4.14 13.44
N ASN A 373 -24.29 -4.61 13.08
CA ASN A 373 -24.92 -5.76 13.72
C ASN A 373 -24.12 -7.05 13.51
N LYS A 374 -23.53 -7.24 12.34
CA LYS A 374 -22.63 -8.36 12.06
C LYS A 374 -21.42 -8.34 12.98
N LEU A 375 -20.73 -7.21 13.08
CA LEU A 375 -19.57 -7.03 13.96
C LEU A 375 -19.96 -7.26 15.43
N ALA A 376 -21.06 -6.65 15.90
CA ALA A 376 -21.54 -6.80 17.27
C ALA A 376 -21.87 -8.27 17.62
N SER A 377 -22.49 -9.00 16.68
CA SER A 377 -22.76 -10.43 16.83
C SER A 377 -21.48 -11.23 16.96
N LEU A 378 -20.50 -10.99 16.08
CA LEU A 378 -19.20 -11.67 16.09
C LEU A 378 -18.41 -11.33 17.38
N TYR A 379 -18.42 -10.05 17.80
CA TYR A 379 -17.80 -9.64 19.03
C TYR A 379 -18.43 -10.31 20.26
N ASN A 380 -19.75 -10.37 20.30
CA ASN A 380 -20.47 -11.05 21.40
C ASN A 380 -20.13 -12.55 21.48
N LYS A 381 -19.98 -13.19 20.32
CA LYS A 381 -19.64 -14.63 20.22
C LYS A 381 -18.19 -14.91 20.61
N TYR A 382 -17.24 -14.14 20.10
CA TYR A 382 -15.82 -14.49 20.20
C TYR A 382 -15.04 -13.64 21.22
N LYS A 383 -15.55 -12.47 21.62
CA LYS A 383 -14.88 -11.49 22.50
C LYS A 383 -13.50 -11.08 21.99
N MET A 384 -13.34 -10.98 20.67
CA MET A 384 -12.10 -10.56 20.01
C MET A 384 -12.24 -9.11 19.54
N GLU A 385 -11.29 -8.25 19.92
CA GLU A 385 -11.35 -6.79 19.68
C GLU A 385 -11.39 -6.37 18.21
N PHE A 386 -10.87 -7.18 17.30
CA PHE A 386 -10.99 -6.89 15.85
C PHE A 386 -12.44 -6.98 15.32
N TYR A 387 -13.37 -7.59 16.08
CA TYR A 387 -14.80 -7.55 15.79
C TYR A 387 -15.53 -6.42 16.55
N ASN A 388 -14.89 -5.78 17.55
CA ASN A 388 -15.52 -4.71 18.30
C ASN A 388 -15.81 -3.53 17.37
N PRO A 389 -17.11 -3.12 17.19
CA PRO A 389 -17.44 -2.08 16.23
C PRO A 389 -16.76 -0.75 16.56
N CYS A 390 -16.20 -0.10 15.54
CA CYS A 390 -15.67 1.25 15.65
C CYS A 390 -16.76 2.22 16.14
N PRO A 391 -16.46 3.15 17.08
CA PRO A 391 -17.44 4.16 17.54
C PRO A 391 -18.08 4.98 16.41
N LEU A 392 -17.40 5.18 15.29
CA LEU A 392 -17.95 5.87 14.14
C LEU A 392 -19.15 5.12 13.54
N LEU A 393 -19.09 3.78 13.46
CA LEU A 393 -20.20 2.97 12.94
C LEU A 393 -21.41 3.04 13.86
N GLU A 394 -21.18 3.01 15.18
CA GLU A 394 -22.24 3.18 16.18
C GLU A 394 -22.91 4.56 16.07
N ASP A 395 -22.11 5.63 15.93
CA ASP A 395 -22.60 6.99 15.76
C ASP A 395 -23.44 7.12 14.47
N TYR A 396 -22.97 6.53 13.36
CA TYR A 396 -23.72 6.55 12.11
C TYR A 396 -25.08 5.82 12.23
N VAL A 397 -25.09 4.67 12.90
CA VAL A 397 -26.37 3.93 13.15
C VAL A 397 -27.32 4.77 14.01
N LYS A 398 -26.83 5.38 15.11
CA LYS A 398 -27.63 6.26 15.98
C LYS A 398 -28.21 7.47 15.24
N LYS A 399 -27.47 8.02 14.29
CA LYS A 399 -27.89 9.16 13.43
C LYS A 399 -28.80 8.75 12.26
N GLY A 400 -29.03 7.47 12.04
CA GLY A 400 -29.75 6.98 10.89
C GLY A 400 -29.00 7.16 9.56
N TRP A 401 -27.67 7.30 9.59
CA TRP A 401 -26.82 7.39 8.41
C TRP A 401 -26.43 5.97 7.97
N LEU A 402 -27.36 5.29 7.31
CA LEU A 402 -27.24 3.85 7.03
C LEU A 402 -26.76 3.55 5.61
N GLY A 403 -26.19 4.52 4.93
CA GLY A 403 -25.70 4.41 3.57
C GLY A 403 -26.74 4.79 2.52
N LYS A 404 -26.70 4.13 1.36
CA LYS A 404 -27.57 4.46 0.20
C LYS A 404 -29.05 4.46 0.52
N LYS A 405 -29.53 3.53 1.35
CA LYS A 405 -30.95 3.41 1.73
C LYS A 405 -31.49 4.63 2.47
N THR A 406 -30.63 5.40 3.15
CA THR A 406 -30.98 6.65 3.84
C THR A 406 -30.33 7.87 3.18
N LYS A 407 -29.73 7.70 1.99
CA LYS A 407 -29.02 8.72 1.22
C LYS A 407 -27.81 9.33 1.93
N ARG A 408 -27.39 8.76 3.04
CA ARG A 408 -26.23 9.20 3.82
C ARG A 408 -25.59 8.04 4.57
N GLY A 409 -24.26 7.98 4.51
CA GLY A 409 -23.39 7.05 5.23
C GLY A 409 -22.00 7.62 5.26
N PHE A 410 -21.01 6.87 4.80
CA PHE A 410 -19.65 7.38 4.52
C PHE A 410 -19.68 8.44 3.41
N TYR A 411 -20.68 8.34 2.51
CA TYR A 411 -20.94 9.29 1.43
C TYR A 411 -22.34 9.88 1.56
N THR A 412 -22.59 10.94 0.80
CA THR A 412 -23.90 11.54 0.60
C THR A 412 -24.39 11.22 -0.82
N TYR A 413 -25.66 10.83 -0.99
CA TYR A 413 -26.27 10.34 -2.23
C TYR A 413 -27.43 11.22 -2.69
#